data_dff3ffbd67676f24fed89b18a91b36a8
#
_entry.id   dff3ffbd67676f24fed89b18a91b36a8
#
_cell.length_a   1.000
_cell.length_b   1.000
_cell.length_c   1.000
_cell.angle_alpha   90.00
_cell.angle_beta   90.00
_cell.angle_gamma   90.00
#
_symmetry.space_group_name_H-M   'P 1'
#
loop_
_entity.id
_entity.type
_entity.pdbx_description
1 polymer ?
#
loop_
_entity_poly.entity_id
_entity_poly.type
_entity_poly.pdbx_seq_one_letter_code
_entity_poly.pdbx_strand_id
1 'polypeptide(L)'
;MATPSRRVYLVGGAVRDQLLGRAHGDRDYVVVGATPDDLRALGYKPVGKDFPVFLHPGTGEEYALARTERKTGPGYHGFAFHAAPDVTLEDDLARRDLTINAMARDEAGALVDPYGGEKDLRDRVLRHVSPAFVEDPVRILRVARFLARFAPLGFRIADETMALMRAMVADGEVAHLVPERVWAETRKALAEPAPSAFLRTLRECGALAALFPEVDALYGVPQSPQHHPEVDCGLHLELVMDQCAALAPGDDLAGFCAFTHDLGKALTPQDELPRHIGHEHRGLKPLAALCERMKVPTEHAQLAALTCRHHLDAHRALELKPATVLKLLEAFDAFRRPQRLKPFLAACTADKRGRLQHEHDAYPQADFLRAAHDAAAAVTAQPFVEQGLQGPAIGDAVRKMRITAIHALPRV
;
A
#
# COMPACT_ATOMS: atom_id res chain seq x y z
N MET A 1 39.40 24.70 -19.38
CA MET A 1 39.13 23.40 -18.78
C MET A 1 38.24 22.64 -19.75
N ALA A 2 38.57 21.39 -20.15
CA ALA A 2 37.71 20.63 -21.01
C ALA A 2 36.37 20.36 -20.34
N THR A 3 35.26 20.65 -21.00
CA THR A 3 33.92 20.29 -20.50
C THR A 3 33.93 18.78 -20.26
N PRO A 4 33.55 18.29 -19.06
CA PRO A 4 33.49 16.85 -18.82
C PRO A 4 32.56 16.23 -19.85
N SER A 5 33.00 15.13 -20.48
CA SER A 5 32.16 14.43 -21.44
C SER A 5 30.92 13.91 -20.73
N ARG A 6 29.73 14.26 -21.26
CA ARG A 6 28.46 13.76 -20.77
C ARG A 6 28.46 12.23 -20.77
N ARG A 7 28.09 11.63 -19.64
CA ARG A 7 27.90 10.18 -19.46
C ARG A 7 26.50 9.88 -18.94
N VAL A 8 25.92 8.81 -19.46
CA VAL A 8 24.56 8.36 -19.11
C VAL A 8 24.66 6.99 -18.44
N TYR A 9 23.90 6.81 -17.37
CA TYR A 9 23.86 5.58 -16.62
C TYR A 9 22.43 5.16 -16.34
N LEU A 10 22.08 3.90 -16.63
CA LEU A 10 20.87 3.28 -16.09
C LEU A 10 21.06 3.06 -14.58
N VAL A 11 20.08 3.41 -13.75
CA VAL A 11 20.26 3.42 -12.28
C VAL A 11 19.09 2.79 -11.52
N GLY A 12 19.32 2.46 -10.28
CA GLY A 12 18.28 2.18 -9.28
C GLY A 12 17.54 0.87 -9.50
N GLY A 13 16.21 0.95 -9.46
CA GLY A 13 15.33 -0.23 -9.50
C GLY A 13 15.51 -1.12 -10.70
N ALA A 14 15.73 -0.54 -11.88
CA ALA A 14 15.95 -1.30 -13.11
C ALA A 14 17.23 -2.15 -13.06
N VAL A 15 18.34 -1.61 -12.53
CA VAL A 15 19.60 -2.36 -12.36
C VAL A 15 19.43 -3.50 -11.35
N ARG A 16 18.81 -3.20 -10.20
CA ARG A 16 18.50 -4.21 -9.17
C ARG A 16 17.66 -5.35 -9.73
N ASP A 17 16.56 -5.03 -10.43
CA ASP A 17 15.60 -6.04 -10.90
C ASP A 17 16.21 -6.88 -12.03
N GLN A 18 17.08 -6.29 -12.89
CA GLN A 18 17.89 -7.05 -13.85
C GLN A 18 18.82 -8.07 -13.15
N LEU A 19 19.51 -7.66 -12.09
CA LEU A 19 20.40 -8.56 -11.33
C LEU A 19 19.63 -9.67 -10.60
N LEU A 20 18.37 -9.42 -10.23
CA LEU A 20 17.46 -10.42 -9.65
C LEU A 20 16.80 -11.32 -10.71
N GLY A 21 17.02 -11.09 -12.00
CA GLY A 21 16.34 -11.83 -13.08
C GLY A 21 14.83 -11.56 -13.13
N ARG A 22 14.37 -10.41 -12.65
CA ARG A 22 12.96 -10.01 -12.63
C ARG A 22 12.65 -9.07 -13.79
N ALA A 23 11.40 -9.10 -14.26
CA ALA A 23 10.93 -8.05 -15.14
C ALA A 23 11.06 -6.71 -14.43
N HIS A 24 11.73 -5.75 -15.06
CA HIS A 24 11.86 -4.39 -14.57
C HIS A 24 10.78 -3.51 -15.21
N GLY A 25 10.27 -2.56 -14.40
CA GLY A 25 9.33 -1.54 -14.85
C GLY A 25 10.07 -0.39 -15.56
N ASP A 26 9.80 0.83 -15.10
CA ASP A 26 10.37 2.05 -15.65
C ASP A 26 11.91 2.04 -15.55
N ARG A 27 12.55 2.63 -16.55
CA ARG A 27 13.99 2.81 -16.62
C ARG A 27 14.32 4.25 -16.27
N ASP A 28 15.07 4.44 -15.21
CA ASP A 28 15.59 5.73 -14.78
C ASP A 28 17.04 5.88 -15.17
N TYR A 29 17.39 7.03 -15.72
CA TYR A 29 18.76 7.34 -16.10
C TYR A 29 19.31 8.53 -15.34
N VAL A 30 20.59 8.46 -14.98
CA VAL A 30 21.37 9.59 -14.45
C VAL A 30 22.35 10.08 -15.50
N VAL A 31 22.37 11.39 -15.68
CA VAL A 31 23.28 12.09 -16.59
C VAL A 31 24.32 12.84 -15.77
N VAL A 32 25.59 12.49 -15.93
CA VAL A 32 26.75 13.13 -15.30
C VAL A 32 27.45 14.05 -16.31
N GLY A 33 27.94 15.18 -15.86
CA GLY A 33 28.72 16.11 -16.69
C GLY A 33 27.88 16.96 -17.65
N ALA A 34 26.60 17.18 -17.35
CA ALA A 34 25.69 17.98 -18.17
C ALA A 34 24.92 19.02 -17.32
N THR A 35 24.45 20.05 -18.00
CA THR A 35 23.56 21.07 -17.45
C THR A 35 22.11 20.88 -17.93
N PRO A 36 21.11 21.52 -17.31
CA PRO A 36 19.75 21.54 -17.82
C PRO A 36 19.63 22.04 -19.27
N ASP A 37 20.46 23.01 -19.65
CA ASP A 37 20.46 23.59 -21.02
C ASP A 37 21.02 22.63 -22.04
N ASP A 38 22.02 21.83 -21.68
CA ASP A 38 22.56 20.78 -22.56
C ASP A 38 21.46 19.74 -22.90
N LEU A 39 20.65 19.32 -21.89
CA LEU A 39 19.55 18.38 -22.15
C LEU A 39 18.43 19.01 -22.97
N ARG A 40 18.09 20.29 -22.72
CA ARG A 40 17.10 21.01 -23.55
C ARG A 40 17.55 21.14 -24.98
N ALA A 41 18.84 21.47 -25.23
CA ALA A 41 19.40 21.57 -26.54
C ALA A 41 19.35 20.24 -27.35
N LEU A 42 19.33 19.10 -26.63
CA LEU A 42 19.16 17.75 -27.16
C LEU A 42 17.69 17.34 -27.34
N GLY A 43 16.73 18.23 -27.05
CA GLY A 43 15.31 17.98 -27.23
C GLY A 43 14.64 17.29 -26.04
N TYR A 44 15.33 17.10 -24.92
CA TYR A 44 14.71 16.56 -23.71
C TYR A 44 13.72 17.56 -23.10
N LYS A 45 12.58 17.08 -22.64
CA LYS A 45 11.52 17.91 -22.05
C LYS A 45 11.59 17.89 -20.52
N PRO A 46 11.75 19.05 -19.86
CA PRO A 46 11.76 19.09 -18.40
C PRO A 46 10.39 18.70 -17.83
N VAL A 47 10.40 17.89 -16.75
CA VAL A 47 9.22 17.49 -15.97
C VAL A 47 9.48 17.77 -14.48
N GLY A 48 8.41 18.18 -13.77
CA GLY A 48 8.51 18.58 -12.35
C GLY A 48 8.92 20.06 -12.18
N LYS A 49 8.50 20.62 -11.04
CA LYS A 49 8.80 22.03 -10.71
C LYS A 49 10.11 22.19 -9.95
N ASP A 50 10.52 21.19 -9.20
CA ASP A 50 11.58 21.30 -8.19
C ASP A 50 12.83 20.49 -8.52
N PHE A 51 12.79 19.60 -9.54
CA PHE A 51 13.88 18.69 -9.85
C PHE A 51 14.26 18.72 -11.34
N PRO A 52 15.56 18.65 -11.67
CA PRO A 52 16.03 18.58 -13.04
C PRO A 52 15.87 17.15 -13.62
N VAL A 53 14.62 16.71 -13.74
CA VAL A 53 14.24 15.47 -14.44
C VAL A 53 13.72 15.83 -15.83
N PHE A 54 14.06 15.06 -16.82
CA PHE A 54 13.76 15.30 -18.23
C PHE A 54 13.24 14.01 -18.88
N LEU A 55 12.28 14.13 -19.78
CA LEU A 55 11.83 13.02 -20.62
C LEU A 55 12.62 12.97 -21.92
N HIS A 56 13.11 11.79 -22.27
CA HIS A 56 13.80 11.53 -23.51
C HIS A 56 12.84 11.73 -24.70
N PRO A 57 13.22 12.48 -25.76
CA PRO A 57 12.30 12.86 -26.83
C PRO A 57 11.77 11.69 -27.65
N GLY A 58 12.49 10.58 -27.74
CA GLY A 58 12.10 9.40 -28.51
C GLY A 58 11.44 8.29 -27.72
N THR A 59 11.90 8.04 -26.47
CA THR A 59 11.42 6.90 -25.65
C THR A 59 10.47 7.31 -24.54
N GLY A 60 10.47 8.58 -24.12
CA GLY A 60 9.71 9.07 -22.97
C GLY A 60 10.27 8.64 -21.61
N GLU A 61 11.41 7.95 -21.58
CA GLU A 61 12.08 7.52 -20.34
C GLU A 61 12.63 8.72 -19.56
N GLU A 62 12.73 8.57 -18.24
CA GLU A 62 13.18 9.64 -17.34
C GLU A 62 14.70 9.71 -17.22
N TYR A 63 15.23 10.93 -17.43
CA TYR A 63 16.63 11.26 -17.28
C TYR A 63 16.79 12.36 -16.23
N ALA A 64 17.50 12.07 -15.15
CA ALA A 64 17.83 13.04 -14.12
C ALA A 64 19.29 13.47 -14.22
N LEU A 65 19.58 14.75 -13.99
CA LEU A 65 20.97 15.18 -13.79
C LEU A 65 21.48 14.64 -12.46
N ALA A 66 22.76 14.24 -12.44
CA ALA A 66 23.44 13.88 -11.19
C ALA A 66 23.36 15.04 -10.21
N ARG A 67 23.03 14.74 -8.93
CA ARG A 67 22.82 15.78 -7.91
C ARG A 67 23.23 15.33 -6.52
N THR A 68 23.57 16.28 -5.69
CA THR A 68 23.63 16.12 -4.25
C THR A 68 22.39 16.77 -3.60
N GLU A 69 22.00 16.26 -2.45
CA GLU A 69 20.92 16.81 -1.63
C GLU A 69 21.50 17.20 -0.27
N ARG A 70 21.08 18.34 0.28
CA ARG A 70 21.43 18.76 1.64
C ARG A 70 20.17 19.20 2.37
N LYS A 71 19.96 18.68 3.57
CA LYS A 71 18.91 19.13 4.48
C LYS A 71 19.29 20.54 4.97
N THR A 72 18.42 21.52 4.70
CA THR A 72 18.59 22.93 5.12
C THR A 72 17.57 23.36 6.17
N GLY A 73 16.59 22.47 6.48
CA GLY A 73 15.55 22.72 7.47
C GLY A 73 14.65 21.52 7.68
N PRO A 74 13.70 21.56 8.61
CA PRO A 74 12.74 20.48 8.81
C PRO A 74 11.72 20.39 7.66
N GLY A 75 11.26 19.17 7.36
CA GLY A 75 10.19 18.90 6.39
C GLY A 75 10.61 18.88 4.92
N TYR A 76 9.62 18.72 4.04
CA TYR A 76 9.82 18.52 2.59
C TYR A 76 10.51 19.71 1.88
N HIS A 77 10.26 20.94 2.29
CA HIS A 77 10.89 22.15 1.73
C HIS A 77 12.28 22.44 2.30
N GLY A 78 12.76 21.61 3.22
CA GLY A 78 14.06 21.75 3.88
C GLY A 78 15.23 21.13 3.12
N PHE A 79 15.14 20.94 1.80
CA PHE A 79 16.24 20.39 0.99
C PHE A 79 16.74 21.42 -0.02
N ALA A 80 18.06 21.61 -0.08
CA ALA A 80 18.73 22.26 -1.17
C ALA A 80 19.31 21.21 -2.12
N PHE A 81 18.97 21.33 -3.39
CA PHE A 81 19.48 20.46 -4.46
C PHE A 81 20.61 21.18 -5.17
N HIS A 82 21.73 20.48 -5.36
CA HIS A 82 22.82 20.96 -6.16
C HIS A 82 23.02 19.99 -7.33
N ALA A 83 22.65 20.45 -8.52
CA ALA A 83 22.87 19.71 -9.78
C ALA A 83 23.81 20.55 -10.65
N ALA A 84 25.03 20.08 -10.78
CA ALA A 84 26.07 20.75 -11.56
C ALA A 84 26.94 19.71 -12.27
N PRO A 85 27.65 20.07 -13.36
CA PRO A 85 28.47 19.13 -14.12
C PRO A 85 29.61 18.46 -13.34
N ASP A 86 30.00 19.01 -12.19
CA ASP A 86 31.01 18.49 -11.29
C ASP A 86 30.50 17.44 -10.30
N VAL A 87 29.17 17.25 -10.18
CA VAL A 87 28.58 16.16 -9.37
C VAL A 87 28.88 14.82 -10.01
N THR A 88 29.51 13.95 -9.25
CA THR A 88 29.89 12.61 -9.72
C THR A 88 28.71 11.63 -9.66
N LEU A 89 28.84 10.48 -10.34
CA LEU A 89 27.88 9.38 -10.20
C LEU A 89 27.84 8.85 -8.78
N GLU A 90 28.99 8.73 -8.14
CA GLU A 90 29.15 8.26 -6.77
C GLU A 90 28.38 9.17 -5.78
N ASP A 91 28.46 10.49 -5.97
CA ASP A 91 27.72 11.45 -5.15
C ASP A 91 26.19 11.28 -5.29
N ASP A 92 25.70 11.07 -6.51
CA ASP A 92 24.28 10.79 -6.76
C ASP A 92 23.84 9.47 -6.15
N LEU A 93 24.67 8.43 -6.23
CA LEU A 93 24.36 7.13 -5.62
C LEU A 93 24.43 7.16 -4.10
N ALA A 94 25.34 7.97 -3.50
CA ALA A 94 25.49 8.10 -2.04
C ALA A 94 24.25 8.59 -1.31
N ARG A 95 23.45 9.45 -1.96
CA ARG A 95 22.23 10.02 -1.39
C ARG A 95 21.02 9.09 -1.46
N ARG A 96 21.12 7.93 -2.10
CA ARG A 96 19.99 6.99 -2.26
C ARG A 96 19.67 6.28 -0.94
N ASP A 97 18.51 5.63 -0.90
CA ASP A 97 18.00 4.96 0.30
C ASP A 97 18.76 3.67 0.66
N LEU A 98 18.90 2.76 -0.30
CA LEU A 98 19.45 1.42 -0.09
C LEU A 98 20.59 1.13 -1.09
N THR A 99 21.58 0.38 -0.63
CA THR A 99 22.72 -0.08 -1.46
C THR A 99 22.26 -0.79 -2.72
N ILE A 100 21.24 -1.64 -2.62
CA ILE A 100 20.65 -2.36 -3.76
C ILE A 100 19.96 -1.43 -4.80
N ASN A 101 19.69 -0.18 -4.46
CA ASN A 101 19.16 0.86 -5.33
C ASN A 101 20.25 1.88 -5.74
N ALA A 102 21.46 1.75 -5.21
CA ALA A 102 22.60 2.64 -5.45
C ALA A 102 23.63 2.01 -6.38
N MET A 103 23.15 1.28 -7.37
CA MET A 103 23.92 0.69 -8.45
C MET A 103 23.56 1.35 -9.78
N ALA A 104 24.52 1.37 -10.70
CA ALA A 104 24.34 1.91 -12.04
C ALA A 104 24.92 0.95 -13.10
N ARG A 105 24.46 1.08 -14.34
CA ARG A 105 25.11 0.49 -15.53
C ARG A 105 25.45 1.59 -16.51
N ASP A 106 26.66 1.55 -17.02
CA ASP A 106 27.08 2.44 -18.09
C ASP A 106 26.49 2.03 -19.45
N GLU A 107 26.75 2.82 -20.49
CA GLU A 107 26.29 2.56 -21.87
C GLU A 107 26.85 1.26 -22.46
N ALA A 108 28.00 0.77 -21.98
CA ALA A 108 28.57 -0.53 -22.35
C ALA A 108 27.97 -1.69 -21.57
N GLY A 109 27.10 -1.41 -20.58
CA GLY A 109 26.45 -2.39 -19.72
C GLY A 109 27.30 -2.80 -18.51
N ALA A 110 28.47 -2.19 -18.28
CA ALA A 110 29.30 -2.47 -17.12
C ALA A 110 28.62 -1.96 -15.84
N LEU A 111 28.66 -2.79 -14.78
CA LEU A 111 28.12 -2.45 -13.47
C LEU A 111 29.04 -1.48 -12.73
N VAL A 112 28.48 -0.40 -12.21
CA VAL A 112 29.13 0.55 -11.29
C VAL A 112 28.44 0.42 -9.94
N ASP A 113 29.14 -0.11 -8.94
CA ASP A 113 28.63 -0.43 -7.61
C ASP A 113 29.58 0.05 -6.49
N PRO A 114 29.66 1.35 -6.23
CA PRO A 114 30.59 1.89 -5.22
C PRO A 114 30.19 1.57 -3.78
N TYR A 115 28.96 1.14 -3.54
CA TYR A 115 28.41 0.93 -2.18
C TYR A 115 28.10 -0.54 -1.87
N GLY A 116 28.48 -1.49 -2.73
CA GLY A 116 28.34 -2.92 -2.48
C GLY A 116 26.91 -3.45 -2.60
N GLY A 117 26.08 -2.80 -3.43
CA GLY A 117 24.69 -3.20 -3.64
C GLY A 117 24.53 -4.59 -4.24
N GLU A 118 25.44 -5.01 -5.14
CA GLU A 118 25.45 -6.37 -5.70
C GLU A 118 25.69 -7.43 -4.62
N LYS A 119 26.60 -7.15 -3.67
CA LYS A 119 26.86 -8.03 -2.54
C LYS A 119 25.62 -8.12 -1.64
N ASP A 120 25.04 -6.98 -1.25
CA ASP A 120 23.85 -6.96 -0.41
C ASP A 120 22.65 -7.61 -1.10
N LEU A 121 22.54 -7.50 -2.42
CA LEU A 121 21.51 -8.16 -3.21
C LEU A 121 21.65 -9.70 -3.14
N ARG A 122 22.87 -10.23 -3.28
CA ARG A 122 23.19 -11.65 -3.17
C ARG A 122 22.95 -12.18 -1.77
N ASP A 123 23.35 -11.39 -0.76
CA ASP A 123 23.21 -11.72 0.67
C ASP A 123 21.77 -11.47 1.18
N ARG A 124 20.90 -10.92 0.33
CA ARG A 124 19.49 -10.59 0.62
C ARG A 124 19.35 -9.61 1.78
N VAL A 125 20.12 -8.54 1.76
CA VAL A 125 20.18 -7.52 2.80
C VAL A 125 19.70 -6.18 2.27
N LEU A 126 18.82 -5.51 3.03
CA LEU A 126 18.44 -4.13 2.84
C LEU A 126 19.29 -3.26 3.76
N ARG A 127 20.28 -2.59 3.19
CA ARG A 127 21.22 -1.73 3.89
C ARG A 127 21.13 -0.30 3.37
N HIS A 128 21.13 0.68 4.26
CA HIS A 128 21.24 2.10 3.88
C HIS A 128 22.61 2.38 3.26
N VAL A 129 22.65 3.34 2.32
CA VAL A 129 23.86 3.63 1.54
C VAL A 129 24.91 4.38 2.37
N SER A 130 24.47 5.42 3.09
CA SER A 130 25.34 6.38 3.75
C SER A 130 24.64 7.07 4.92
N PRO A 131 25.35 7.87 5.74
CA PRO A 131 24.76 8.71 6.76
C PRO A 131 23.71 9.71 6.23
N ALA A 132 23.71 10.04 4.94
CA ALA A 132 22.68 10.87 4.31
C ALA A 132 21.28 10.24 4.38
N PHE A 133 21.15 8.98 4.80
CA PHE A 133 19.87 8.33 5.03
C PHE A 133 18.96 9.11 5.99
N VAL A 134 19.53 9.73 7.01
CA VAL A 134 18.77 10.50 8.02
C VAL A 134 18.15 11.79 7.48
N GLU A 135 18.61 12.26 6.32
CA GLU A 135 18.11 13.51 5.73
C GLU A 135 16.64 13.45 5.36
N ASP A 136 16.14 12.27 4.95
CA ASP A 136 14.74 12.08 4.55
C ASP A 136 14.07 10.95 5.36
N PRO A 137 13.28 11.27 6.41
CA PRO A 137 12.64 10.27 7.25
C PRO A 137 11.66 9.34 6.51
N VAL A 138 11.18 9.71 5.31
CA VAL A 138 10.34 8.82 4.50
C VAL A 138 11.08 7.55 4.07
N ARG A 139 12.41 7.56 4.11
CA ARG A 139 13.23 6.37 3.83
C ARG A 139 12.94 5.22 4.78
N ILE A 140 12.48 5.48 6.01
CA ILE A 140 12.00 4.44 6.94
C ILE A 140 10.84 3.65 6.31
N LEU A 141 9.82 4.36 5.78
CA LEU A 141 8.69 3.70 5.12
C LEU A 141 9.13 3.00 3.82
N ARG A 142 10.08 3.58 3.10
CA ARG A 142 10.63 2.97 1.87
C ARG A 142 11.35 1.66 2.16
N VAL A 143 12.20 1.61 3.20
CA VAL A 143 12.87 0.37 3.64
C VAL A 143 11.83 -0.68 4.04
N ALA A 144 10.84 -0.30 4.85
CA ALA A 144 9.75 -1.18 5.27
C ALA A 144 8.97 -1.73 4.05
N ARG A 145 8.67 -0.87 3.06
CA ARG A 145 8.03 -1.30 1.82
C ARG A 145 8.91 -2.21 0.97
N PHE A 146 10.22 -1.93 0.87
CA PHE A 146 11.12 -2.84 0.16
C PHE A 146 11.21 -4.20 0.86
N LEU A 147 11.14 -4.24 2.20
CA LEU A 147 11.03 -5.52 2.89
C LEU A 147 9.71 -6.23 2.55
N ALA A 148 8.57 -5.52 2.51
CA ALA A 148 7.30 -6.11 2.08
C ALA A 148 7.36 -6.70 0.65
N ARG A 149 8.13 -6.09 -0.25
CA ARG A 149 8.36 -6.59 -1.61
C ARG A 149 9.28 -7.81 -1.65
N PHE A 150 10.32 -7.82 -0.83
CA PHE A 150 11.42 -8.77 -0.97
C PHE A 150 11.47 -9.83 0.15
N ALA A 151 10.65 -9.73 1.19
CA ALA A 151 10.57 -10.74 2.24
C ALA A 151 10.31 -12.17 1.70
N PRO A 152 9.44 -12.38 0.69
CA PRO A 152 9.27 -13.71 0.11
C PRO A 152 10.53 -14.28 -0.56
N LEU A 153 11.50 -13.42 -0.90
CA LEU A 153 12.80 -13.81 -1.42
C LEU A 153 13.84 -14.02 -0.32
N GLY A 154 13.46 -13.87 0.95
CA GLY A 154 14.34 -14.06 2.11
C GLY A 154 15.20 -12.83 2.45
N PHE A 155 14.83 -11.63 2.01
CA PHE A 155 15.52 -10.40 2.39
C PHE A 155 15.25 -10.03 3.86
N ARG A 156 16.25 -9.42 4.49
CA ARG A 156 16.20 -8.85 5.84
C ARG A 156 16.80 -7.45 5.86
N ILE A 157 16.45 -6.66 6.84
CA ILE A 157 17.08 -5.35 7.06
C ILE A 157 18.40 -5.57 7.81
N ALA A 158 19.46 -4.84 7.43
CA ALA A 158 20.71 -4.84 8.16
C ALA A 158 20.55 -4.25 9.57
N ASP A 159 21.22 -4.82 10.56
CA ASP A 159 21.06 -4.42 11.98
C ASP A 159 21.40 -2.95 12.19
N GLU A 160 22.45 -2.44 11.54
CA GLU A 160 22.83 -1.03 11.58
C GLU A 160 21.79 -0.12 10.91
N THR A 161 21.06 -0.60 9.89
CA THR A 161 19.97 0.17 9.25
C THR A 161 18.76 0.23 10.18
N MET A 162 18.42 -0.89 10.83
CA MET A 162 17.35 -0.91 11.82
C MET A 162 17.68 -0.02 13.03
N ALA A 163 18.93 -0.06 13.51
CA ALA A 163 19.39 0.81 14.59
C ALA A 163 19.30 2.30 14.22
N LEU A 164 19.68 2.66 12.98
CA LEU A 164 19.55 4.02 12.46
C LEU A 164 18.09 4.46 12.38
N MET A 165 17.19 3.61 11.88
CA MET A 165 15.76 3.89 11.81
C MET A 165 15.16 4.11 13.20
N ARG A 166 15.54 3.31 14.20
CA ARG A 166 15.11 3.50 15.60
C ARG A 166 15.58 4.84 16.16
N ALA A 167 16.83 5.23 15.90
CA ALA A 167 17.36 6.53 16.33
C ALA A 167 16.57 7.69 15.71
N MET A 168 16.32 7.66 14.40
CA MET A 168 15.52 8.68 13.71
C MET A 168 14.10 8.81 14.29
N VAL A 169 13.46 7.69 14.64
CA VAL A 169 12.14 7.70 15.28
C VAL A 169 12.22 8.32 16.69
N ALA A 170 13.22 7.93 17.47
CA ALA A 170 13.43 8.46 18.84
C ALA A 170 13.71 9.97 18.84
N ASP A 171 14.40 10.46 17.80
CA ASP A 171 14.68 11.89 17.60
C ASP A 171 13.44 12.68 17.09
N GLY A 172 12.31 12.00 16.88
CA GLY A 172 11.04 12.63 16.45
C GLY A 172 10.95 12.97 14.96
N GLU A 173 11.89 12.55 14.14
CA GLU A 173 11.94 12.90 12.70
C GLU A 173 10.68 12.47 11.93
N VAL A 174 10.03 11.37 12.31
CA VAL A 174 8.82 10.88 11.64
C VAL A 174 7.58 11.76 11.89
N ALA A 175 7.57 12.55 12.96
CA ALA A 175 6.46 13.47 13.25
C ALA A 175 6.37 14.64 12.25
N HIS A 176 7.43 14.92 11.51
CA HIS A 176 7.50 15.98 10.51
C HIS A 176 7.24 15.49 9.08
N LEU A 177 6.88 14.21 8.90
CA LEU A 177 6.56 13.66 7.59
C LEU A 177 5.27 14.25 7.03
N VAL A 178 5.33 14.61 5.76
CA VAL A 178 4.16 15.08 4.99
C VAL A 178 3.19 13.90 4.83
N PRO A 179 1.92 14.05 5.24
CA PRO A 179 0.93 12.95 5.22
C PRO A 179 0.79 12.27 3.86
N GLU A 180 0.82 13.03 2.77
CA GLU A 180 0.72 12.52 1.40
C GLU A 180 1.88 11.60 1.03
N ARG A 181 3.09 11.88 1.55
CA ARG A 181 4.26 11.01 1.34
C ARG A 181 4.15 9.73 2.15
N VAL A 182 3.64 9.82 3.40
CA VAL A 182 3.36 8.64 4.24
C VAL A 182 2.32 7.76 3.55
N TRP A 183 1.22 8.37 3.10
CA TRP A 183 0.18 7.65 2.37
C TRP A 183 0.71 6.99 1.09
N ALA A 184 1.50 7.70 0.30
CA ALA A 184 2.04 7.17 -0.97
C ALA A 184 2.90 5.91 -0.76
N GLU A 185 3.75 5.87 0.27
CA GLU A 185 4.56 4.68 0.58
C GLU A 185 3.71 3.58 1.22
N THR A 186 2.77 3.92 2.12
CA THR A 186 1.83 2.96 2.73
C THR A 186 0.98 2.27 1.68
N ARG A 187 0.35 3.03 0.78
CA ARG A 187 -0.47 2.49 -0.31
C ARG A 187 0.31 1.48 -1.15
N LYS A 188 1.55 1.83 -1.53
CA LYS A 188 2.42 0.91 -2.28
C LYS A 188 2.77 -0.33 -1.46
N ALA A 189 3.02 -0.18 -0.15
CA ALA A 189 3.36 -1.31 0.71
C ALA A 189 2.19 -2.30 0.87
N LEU A 190 0.95 -1.78 0.93
CA LEU A 190 -0.26 -2.60 0.98
C LEU A 190 -0.52 -3.42 -0.29
N ALA A 191 0.09 -3.03 -1.41
CA ALA A 191 0.04 -3.73 -2.69
C ALA A 191 1.21 -4.71 -2.91
N GLU A 192 2.20 -4.74 -1.99
CA GLU A 192 3.35 -5.64 -2.09
C GLU A 192 3.01 -7.07 -1.65
N PRO A 193 3.81 -8.08 -2.01
CA PRO A 193 3.51 -9.49 -1.74
C PRO A 193 3.44 -9.89 -0.25
N ALA A 194 4.14 -9.18 0.64
CA ALA A 194 4.17 -9.48 2.08
C ALA A 194 3.98 -8.19 2.91
N PRO A 195 2.80 -7.57 2.88
CA PRO A 195 2.58 -6.28 3.56
C PRO A 195 2.71 -6.36 5.09
N SER A 196 2.59 -7.54 5.70
CA SER A 196 2.90 -7.74 7.12
C SER A 196 4.34 -7.34 7.47
N ALA A 197 5.30 -7.53 6.55
CA ALA A 197 6.69 -7.14 6.78
C ALA A 197 6.85 -5.61 6.88
N PHE A 198 6.02 -4.83 6.16
CA PHE A 198 5.95 -3.38 6.33
C PHE A 198 5.50 -3.02 7.76
N LEU A 199 4.42 -3.64 8.22
CA LEU A 199 3.85 -3.37 9.54
C LEU A 199 4.84 -3.74 10.65
N ARG A 200 5.43 -4.95 10.60
CA ARG A 200 6.45 -5.41 11.55
C ARG A 200 7.66 -4.49 11.60
N THR A 201 8.15 -4.05 10.45
CA THR A 201 9.30 -3.14 10.38
C THR A 201 9.01 -1.80 11.04
N LEU A 202 7.86 -1.20 10.75
CA LEU A 202 7.46 0.07 11.37
C LEU A 202 7.27 -0.09 12.89
N ARG A 203 6.75 -1.23 13.33
CA ARG A 203 6.59 -1.51 14.75
C ARG A 203 7.95 -1.70 15.43
N GLU A 204 8.83 -2.46 14.82
CA GLU A 204 10.17 -2.75 15.36
C GLU A 204 11.03 -1.50 15.52
N CYS A 205 10.93 -0.53 14.60
CA CYS A 205 11.64 0.74 14.73
C CYS A 205 10.88 1.82 15.52
N GLY A 206 9.65 1.53 15.98
CA GLY A 206 8.80 2.48 16.73
C GLY A 206 7.98 3.44 15.85
N ALA A 207 8.15 3.41 14.53
CA ALA A 207 7.44 4.30 13.62
C ALA A 207 5.94 4.01 13.54
N LEU A 208 5.51 2.77 13.83
CA LEU A 208 4.09 2.41 13.81
C LEU A 208 3.28 3.21 14.82
N ALA A 209 3.74 3.28 16.06
CA ALA A 209 3.08 4.05 17.13
C ALA A 209 2.99 5.54 16.81
N ALA A 210 4.01 6.09 16.14
CA ALA A 210 4.04 7.51 15.78
C ALA A 210 3.11 7.84 14.59
N LEU A 211 3.06 6.97 13.57
CA LEU A 211 2.34 7.23 12.33
C LEU A 211 0.92 6.64 12.30
N PHE A 212 0.74 5.47 12.89
CA PHE A 212 -0.49 4.70 12.88
C PHE A 212 -0.86 4.18 14.28
N PRO A 213 -1.04 5.08 15.28
CA PRO A 213 -1.32 4.67 16.66
C PRO A 213 -2.58 3.80 16.79
N GLU A 214 -3.58 3.99 15.90
CA GLU A 214 -4.80 3.17 15.86
C GLU A 214 -4.51 1.72 15.48
N VAL A 215 -3.50 1.48 14.67
CA VAL A 215 -3.07 0.15 14.25
C VAL A 215 -2.14 -0.46 15.30
N ASP A 216 -1.20 0.33 15.83
CA ASP A 216 -0.29 -0.12 16.89
C ASP A 216 -1.06 -0.59 18.14
N ALA A 217 -2.17 0.07 18.44
CA ALA A 217 -3.04 -0.27 19.56
C ALA A 217 -3.73 -1.66 19.46
N LEU A 218 -3.69 -2.32 18.31
CA LEU A 218 -4.20 -3.69 18.13
C LEU A 218 -3.28 -4.75 18.76
N TYR A 219 -1.98 -4.46 18.86
CA TYR A 219 -1.04 -5.40 19.44
C TYR A 219 -1.21 -5.49 20.96
N GLY A 220 -1.22 -6.71 21.47
CA GLY A 220 -1.50 -6.98 22.88
C GLY A 220 -2.99 -7.06 23.23
N VAL A 221 -3.90 -6.83 22.26
CA VAL A 221 -5.34 -6.98 22.45
C VAL A 221 -5.74 -8.44 22.25
N PRO A 222 -6.25 -9.14 23.28
CA PRO A 222 -6.53 -10.57 23.20
C PRO A 222 -7.82 -10.86 22.42
N GLN A 223 -7.81 -11.93 21.64
CA GLN A 223 -8.97 -12.52 20.97
C GLN A 223 -9.29 -13.92 21.52
N SER A 224 -10.51 -14.42 21.24
CA SER A 224 -10.91 -15.78 21.63
C SER A 224 -10.06 -16.83 20.90
N PRO A 225 -9.31 -17.71 21.61
CA PRO A 225 -8.49 -18.75 21.00
C PRO A 225 -9.30 -19.77 20.17
N GLN A 226 -10.60 -19.88 20.42
CA GLN A 226 -11.49 -20.79 19.67
C GLN A 226 -11.71 -20.32 18.22
N HIS A 227 -11.61 -19.02 17.98
CA HIS A 227 -11.84 -18.41 16.67
C HIS A 227 -10.57 -17.83 16.06
N HIS A 228 -9.60 -17.49 16.90
CA HIS A 228 -8.33 -16.85 16.55
C HIS A 228 -7.18 -17.53 17.29
N PRO A 229 -6.60 -18.61 16.73
CA PRO A 229 -5.51 -19.34 17.38
C PRO A 229 -4.28 -18.48 17.67
N GLU A 230 -4.07 -17.40 16.89
CA GLU A 230 -3.04 -16.38 17.07
C GLU A 230 -3.25 -15.52 18.33
N VAL A 231 -4.44 -15.48 18.88
CA VAL A 231 -4.88 -14.80 20.11
C VAL A 231 -4.73 -13.26 20.11
N ASP A 232 -3.82 -12.69 19.38
CA ASP A 232 -3.50 -11.26 19.35
C ASP A 232 -4.07 -10.57 18.11
N CYS A 233 -4.78 -9.44 18.29
CA CYS A 233 -5.40 -8.70 17.17
C CYS A 233 -4.37 -8.14 16.19
N GLY A 234 -3.19 -7.72 16.65
CA GLY A 234 -2.12 -7.22 15.76
C GLY A 234 -1.50 -8.33 14.93
N LEU A 235 -1.27 -9.52 15.53
CA LEU A 235 -0.80 -10.70 14.79
C LEU A 235 -1.85 -11.17 13.79
N HIS A 236 -3.14 -11.15 14.16
CA HIS A 236 -4.22 -11.42 13.22
C HIS A 236 -4.19 -10.47 12.03
N LEU A 237 -4.05 -9.17 12.27
CA LEU A 237 -3.95 -8.18 11.21
C LEU A 237 -2.80 -8.49 10.23
N GLU A 238 -1.62 -8.87 10.72
CA GLU A 238 -0.50 -9.27 9.88
C GLU A 238 -0.85 -10.44 8.94
N LEU A 239 -1.50 -11.48 9.48
CA LEU A 239 -1.94 -12.65 8.70
C LEU A 239 -3.00 -12.26 7.67
N VAL A 240 -3.95 -11.41 8.04
CA VAL A 240 -5.00 -10.91 7.14
C VAL A 240 -4.39 -10.11 5.99
N MET A 241 -3.40 -9.25 6.26
CA MET A 241 -2.74 -8.45 5.23
C MET A 241 -2.03 -9.34 4.20
N ASP A 242 -1.30 -10.35 4.62
CA ASP A 242 -0.60 -11.27 3.72
C ASP A 242 -1.58 -12.15 2.92
N GLN A 243 -2.66 -12.62 3.55
CA GLN A 243 -3.73 -13.32 2.84
C GLN A 243 -4.41 -12.42 1.80
N CYS A 244 -4.66 -11.16 2.13
CA CYS A 244 -5.25 -10.20 1.19
C CYS A 244 -4.34 -9.96 -0.02
N ALA A 245 -3.03 -9.81 0.20
CA ALA A 245 -2.05 -9.67 -0.88
C ALA A 245 -1.99 -10.91 -1.79
N ALA A 246 -2.16 -12.12 -1.25
CA ALA A 246 -2.23 -13.34 -2.03
C ALA A 246 -3.53 -13.47 -2.84
N LEU A 247 -4.67 -13.03 -2.29
CA LEU A 247 -5.98 -13.09 -2.93
C LEU A 247 -6.21 -11.99 -3.98
N ALA A 248 -5.62 -10.82 -3.77
CA ALA A 248 -5.75 -9.64 -4.62
C ALA A 248 -4.39 -8.97 -4.87
N PRO A 249 -3.47 -9.64 -5.59
CA PRO A 249 -2.12 -9.13 -5.83
C PRO A 249 -2.14 -7.73 -6.47
N GLY A 250 -1.44 -6.78 -5.88
CA GLY A 250 -1.32 -5.42 -6.38
C GLY A 250 -2.55 -4.52 -6.12
N ASP A 251 -3.59 -5.00 -5.45
CA ASP A 251 -4.79 -4.24 -5.13
C ASP A 251 -4.62 -3.50 -3.80
N ASP A 252 -4.15 -2.26 -3.87
CA ASP A 252 -3.92 -1.40 -2.70
C ASP A 252 -5.22 -1.01 -1.98
N LEU A 253 -6.35 -1.00 -2.70
CA LEU A 253 -7.66 -0.73 -2.12
C LEU A 253 -8.14 -1.90 -1.24
N ALA A 254 -7.99 -3.15 -1.73
CA ALA A 254 -8.23 -4.34 -0.92
C ALA A 254 -7.28 -4.40 0.29
N GLY A 255 -5.99 -4.12 0.06
CA GLY A 255 -4.99 -4.04 1.12
C GLY A 255 -5.35 -3.03 2.21
N PHE A 256 -5.86 -1.84 1.83
CA PHE A 256 -6.27 -0.83 2.81
C PHE A 256 -7.53 -1.22 3.57
N CYS A 257 -8.49 -1.88 2.90
CA CYS A 257 -9.66 -2.45 3.57
C CYS A 257 -9.25 -3.50 4.62
N ALA A 258 -8.32 -4.40 4.26
CA ALA A 258 -7.77 -5.41 5.17
C ALA A 258 -7.00 -4.78 6.34
N PHE A 259 -6.17 -3.76 6.05
CA PHE A 259 -5.37 -3.04 7.06
C PHE A 259 -6.22 -2.35 8.14
N THR A 260 -7.46 -1.97 7.84
CA THR A 260 -8.26 -1.11 8.72
C THR A 260 -9.55 -1.73 9.25
N HIS A 261 -9.91 -2.97 8.82
CA HIS A 261 -11.23 -3.56 9.11
C HIS A 261 -11.51 -3.71 10.61
N ASP A 262 -10.50 -3.98 11.41
CA ASP A 262 -10.60 -4.38 12.80
C ASP A 262 -10.14 -3.33 13.84
N LEU A 263 -9.90 -2.07 13.42
CA LEU A 263 -9.41 -1.01 14.32
C LEU A 263 -10.25 -0.83 15.60
N GLY A 264 -11.53 -1.19 15.54
CA GLY A 264 -12.43 -1.11 16.68
C GLY A 264 -12.14 -2.12 17.81
N LYS A 265 -11.39 -3.19 17.53
CA LYS A 265 -11.04 -4.19 18.55
C LYS A 265 -10.13 -3.59 19.63
N ALA A 266 -9.26 -2.65 19.28
CA ALA A 266 -8.43 -1.92 20.23
C ALA A 266 -9.22 -1.06 21.23
N LEU A 267 -10.48 -0.76 20.93
CA LEU A 267 -11.37 0.04 21.78
C LEU A 267 -12.37 -0.81 22.59
N THR A 268 -12.16 -2.11 22.63
CA THR A 268 -13.03 -3.01 23.42
C THR A 268 -12.82 -2.77 24.91
N PRO A 269 -13.89 -2.55 25.70
CA PRO A 269 -13.78 -2.46 27.16
C PRO A 269 -13.13 -3.71 27.77
N GLN A 270 -12.32 -3.51 28.80
CA GLN A 270 -11.52 -4.57 29.43
C GLN A 270 -12.41 -5.73 29.97
N ASP A 271 -13.61 -5.43 30.45
CA ASP A 271 -14.57 -6.38 30.97
C ASP A 271 -15.31 -7.18 29.88
N GLU A 272 -15.24 -6.73 28.63
CA GLU A 272 -15.79 -7.45 27.46
C GLU A 272 -14.80 -8.43 26.84
N LEU A 273 -13.50 -8.25 27.07
CA LEU A 273 -12.45 -9.07 26.46
C LEU A 273 -12.61 -10.56 26.85
N PRO A 274 -12.28 -11.49 25.97
CA PRO A 274 -11.76 -11.33 24.62
C PRO A 274 -12.85 -11.24 23.52
N ARG A 275 -14.05 -10.83 23.86
CA ARG A 275 -15.17 -10.67 22.93
C ARG A 275 -15.25 -9.23 22.46
N HIS A 276 -15.21 -9.03 21.15
CA HIS A 276 -15.16 -7.69 20.53
C HIS A 276 -16.54 -7.29 19.97
N ILE A 277 -17.60 -7.38 20.79
CA ILE A 277 -18.97 -7.10 20.36
C ILE A 277 -19.09 -5.64 19.91
N GLY A 278 -19.51 -5.39 18.66
CA GLY A 278 -19.73 -4.06 18.11
C GLY A 278 -18.45 -3.32 17.69
N HIS A 279 -17.32 -4.04 17.54
CA HIS A 279 -16.07 -3.45 17.06
C HIS A 279 -16.20 -2.83 15.66
N GLU A 280 -17.07 -3.37 14.81
CA GLU A 280 -17.38 -2.86 13.48
C GLU A 280 -17.97 -1.45 13.51
N HIS A 281 -18.60 -1.04 14.60
CA HIS A 281 -19.07 0.32 14.82
C HIS A 281 -17.99 1.18 15.50
N ARG A 282 -17.33 0.65 16.53
CA ARG A 282 -16.29 1.36 17.26
C ARG A 282 -15.10 1.74 16.36
N GLY A 283 -14.80 0.91 15.34
CA GLY A 283 -13.70 1.12 14.41
C GLY A 283 -13.88 2.32 13.48
N LEU A 284 -15.09 2.79 13.24
CA LEU A 284 -15.36 3.88 12.30
C LEU A 284 -14.71 5.21 12.73
N LYS A 285 -14.68 5.51 14.02
CA LYS A 285 -14.08 6.76 14.53
C LYS A 285 -12.57 6.79 14.37
N PRO A 286 -11.79 5.80 14.84
CA PRO A 286 -10.34 5.78 14.62
C PRO A 286 -9.98 5.69 13.13
N LEU A 287 -10.75 4.97 12.32
CA LEU A 287 -10.55 4.92 10.87
C LEU A 287 -10.71 6.30 10.23
N ALA A 288 -11.75 7.06 10.59
CA ALA A 288 -11.95 8.41 10.07
C ALA A 288 -10.79 9.34 10.46
N ALA A 289 -10.32 9.27 11.71
CA ALA A 289 -9.18 10.06 12.19
C ALA A 289 -7.89 9.71 11.45
N LEU A 290 -7.62 8.41 11.21
CA LEU A 290 -6.49 7.94 10.41
C LEU A 290 -6.56 8.49 8.98
N CYS A 291 -7.73 8.36 8.32
CA CYS A 291 -7.93 8.82 6.95
C CYS A 291 -7.72 10.33 6.81
N GLU A 292 -8.24 11.12 7.76
CA GLU A 292 -8.06 12.58 7.78
C GLU A 292 -6.60 12.97 7.97
N ARG A 293 -5.91 12.36 8.95
CA ARG A 293 -4.50 12.63 9.27
C ARG A 293 -3.58 12.25 8.12
N MET A 294 -3.81 11.11 7.46
CA MET A 294 -2.97 10.60 6.37
C MET A 294 -3.39 11.10 4.98
N LYS A 295 -4.41 11.97 4.90
CA LYS A 295 -4.94 12.47 3.61
C LYS A 295 -5.30 11.33 2.65
N VAL A 296 -5.92 10.28 3.19
CA VAL A 296 -6.35 9.12 2.40
C VAL A 296 -7.37 9.54 1.35
N PRO A 297 -7.24 9.13 0.07
CA PRO A 297 -8.21 9.45 -0.97
C PRO A 297 -9.62 8.95 -0.62
N THR A 298 -10.61 9.72 -1.05
CA THR A 298 -12.03 9.49 -0.71
C THR A 298 -12.50 8.07 -1.01
N GLU A 299 -12.07 7.48 -2.13
CA GLU A 299 -12.46 6.11 -2.50
C GLU A 299 -11.96 5.07 -1.50
N HIS A 300 -10.67 5.15 -1.11
CA HIS A 300 -10.09 4.29 -0.08
C HIS A 300 -10.79 4.47 1.27
N ALA A 301 -10.98 5.71 1.71
CA ALA A 301 -11.62 6.01 2.98
C ALA A 301 -13.07 5.50 3.04
N GLN A 302 -13.84 5.70 1.98
CA GLN A 302 -15.23 5.23 1.90
C GLN A 302 -15.31 3.71 1.92
N LEU A 303 -14.50 3.02 1.10
CA LEU A 303 -14.58 1.58 1.02
C LEU A 303 -14.05 0.92 2.30
N ALA A 304 -13.00 1.46 2.90
CA ALA A 304 -12.51 1.01 4.21
C ALA A 304 -13.57 1.16 5.30
N ALA A 305 -14.29 2.29 5.33
CA ALA A 305 -15.39 2.50 6.29
C ALA A 305 -16.55 1.51 6.08
N LEU A 306 -16.91 1.24 4.83
CA LEU A 306 -17.91 0.21 4.51
C LEU A 306 -17.44 -1.19 4.89
N THR A 307 -16.17 -1.52 4.65
CA THR A 307 -15.58 -2.81 5.04
C THR A 307 -15.55 -2.96 6.55
N CYS A 308 -15.03 -1.98 7.28
CA CYS A 308 -15.05 -1.98 8.75
C CYS A 308 -16.46 -2.19 9.29
N ARG A 309 -17.45 -1.51 8.72
CA ARG A 309 -18.85 -1.56 9.16
C ARG A 309 -19.55 -2.87 8.86
N HIS A 310 -19.21 -3.54 7.75
CA HIS A 310 -20.01 -4.63 7.17
C HIS A 310 -19.26 -5.96 6.99
N HIS A 311 -17.98 -6.09 7.41
CA HIS A 311 -17.28 -7.36 7.27
C HIS A 311 -17.97 -8.51 8.01
N LEU A 312 -18.56 -8.24 9.20
CA LEU A 312 -19.34 -9.24 9.92
C LEU A 312 -20.65 -9.64 9.19
N ASP A 313 -21.27 -8.71 8.46
CA ASP A 313 -22.44 -9.04 7.63
C ASP A 313 -22.01 -9.96 6.47
N ALA A 314 -20.83 -9.72 5.88
CA ALA A 314 -20.28 -10.62 4.87
C ALA A 314 -20.02 -12.02 5.41
N HIS A 315 -19.43 -12.15 6.61
CA HIS A 315 -19.20 -13.46 7.24
C HIS A 315 -20.49 -14.25 7.47
N ARG A 316 -21.59 -13.57 7.74
CA ARG A 316 -22.91 -14.18 7.95
C ARG A 316 -23.81 -14.15 6.71
N ALA A 317 -23.28 -13.84 5.53
CA ALA A 317 -24.10 -13.60 4.34
C ALA A 317 -25.07 -14.74 4.01
N LEU A 318 -24.67 -15.98 4.25
CA LEU A 318 -25.52 -17.18 4.02
C LEU A 318 -26.71 -17.26 5.01
N GLU A 319 -26.63 -16.62 6.17
CA GLU A 319 -27.65 -16.60 7.20
C GLU A 319 -28.59 -15.39 7.08
N LEU A 320 -28.14 -14.33 6.39
CA LEU A 320 -28.88 -13.09 6.26
C LEU A 320 -30.17 -13.24 5.45
N LYS A 321 -31.22 -12.55 5.85
CA LYS A 321 -32.43 -12.45 5.02
C LYS A 321 -32.12 -11.78 3.68
N PRO A 322 -32.77 -12.17 2.56
CA PRO A 322 -32.51 -11.59 1.23
C PRO A 322 -32.60 -10.05 1.20
N ALA A 323 -33.52 -9.45 1.95
CA ALA A 323 -33.65 -8.00 2.09
C ALA A 323 -32.43 -7.35 2.79
N THR A 324 -31.77 -8.06 3.71
CA THR A 324 -30.55 -7.60 4.38
C THR A 324 -29.35 -7.70 3.44
N VAL A 325 -29.25 -8.79 2.66
CA VAL A 325 -28.23 -8.93 1.60
C VAL A 325 -28.36 -7.81 0.58
N LEU A 326 -29.59 -7.49 0.13
CA LEU A 326 -29.82 -6.38 -0.79
C LEU A 326 -29.37 -5.03 -0.18
N LYS A 327 -29.70 -4.78 1.10
CA LYS A 327 -29.23 -3.55 1.79
C LYS A 327 -27.70 -3.46 1.87
N LEU A 328 -27.01 -4.58 2.07
CA LEU A 328 -25.56 -4.65 2.04
C LEU A 328 -25.04 -4.21 0.66
N LEU A 329 -25.57 -4.78 -0.43
CA LEU A 329 -25.19 -4.42 -1.80
C LEU A 329 -25.50 -2.94 -2.12
N GLU A 330 -26.65 -2.44 -1.64
CA GLU A 330 -27.03 -1.03 -1.77
C GLU A 330 -26.06 -0.10 -1.01
N ALA A 331 -25.60 -0.48 0.20
CA ALA A 331 -24.65 0.30 1.00
C ALA A 331 -23.32 0.49 0.26
N PHE A 332 -22.85 -0.52 -0.47
CA PHE A 332 -21.65 -0.44 -1.30
C PHE A 332 -21.87 0.31 -2.62
N ASP A 333 -23.09 0.75 -2.92
CA ASP A 333 -23.48 1.29 -4.22
C ASP A 333 -23.14 0.30 -5.37
N ALA A 334 -23.26 -1.00 -5.10
CA ALA A 334 -22.73 -2.07 -5.95
C ALA A 334 -23.37 -2.13 -7.33
N PHE A 335 -24.60 -1.62 -7.49
CA PHE A 335 -25.29 -1.59 -8.79
C PHE A 335 -24.78 -0.49 -9.72
N ARG A 336 -24.20 0.59 -9.20
CA ARG A 336 -23.56 1.66 -9.98
C ARG A 336 -22.03 1.52 -10.00
N ARG A 337 -21.46 0.92 -8.94
CA ARG A 337 -20.00 0.76 -8.72
C ARG A 337 -19.68 -0.69 -8.36
N PRO A 338 -19.93 -1.64 -9.28
CA PRO A 338 -19.74 -3.08 -9.01
C PRO A 338 -18.29 -3.44 -8.65
N GLN A 339 -17.32 -2.63 -9.11
CA GLN A 339 -15.90 -2.79 -8.80
C GLN A 339 -15.58 -2.70 -7.29
N ARG A 340 -16.45 -2.09 -6.46
CA ARG A 340 -16.26 -2.00 -5.01
C ARG A 340 -16.41 -3.34 -4.28
N LEU A 341 -17.15 -4.29 -4.86
CA LEU A 341 -17.34 -5.60 -4.23
C LEU A 341 -16.07 -6.44 -4.23
N LYS A 342 -15.24 -6.36 -5.27
CA LYS A 342 -14.03 -7.17 -5.38
C LYS A 342 -13.06 -6.94 -4.21
N PRO A 343 -12.59 -5.70 -3.92
CA PRO A 343 -11.69 -5.45 -2.80
C PRO A 343 -12.34 -5.73 -1.43
N PHE A 344 -13.63 -5.44 -1.26
CA PHE A 344 -14.38 -5.78 -0.03
C PHE A 344 -14.38 -7.29 0.24
N LEU A 345 -14.77 -8.09 -0.77
CA LEU A 345 -14.83 -9.55 -0.62
C LEU A 345 -13.45 -10.18 -0.46
N ALA A 346 -12.41 -9.58 -1.08
CA ALA A 346 -11.03 -10.02 -0.87
C ALA A 346 -10.59 -9.79 0.59
N ALA A 347 -10.88 -8.61 1.16
CA ALA A 347 -10.58 -8.32 2.55
C ALA A 347 -11.34 -9.24 3.52
N CYS A 348 -12.64 -9.49 3.30
CA CYS A 348 -13.42 -10.42 4.14
C CYS A 348 -12.94 -11.88 4.01
N THR A 349 -12.54 -12.31 2.80
CA THR A 349 -11.95 -13.64 2.61
C THR A 349 -10.60 -13.74 3.33
N ALA A 350 -9.81 -12.69 3.24
CA ALA A 350 -8.52 -12.60 3.93
C ALA A 350 -8.67 -12.63 5.44
N ASP A 351 -9.66 -11.94 6.02
CA ASP A 351 -9.98 -11.99 7.44
C ASP A 351 -10.32 -13.43 7.89
N LYS A 352 -11.17 -14.14 7.13
CA LYS A 352 -11.47 -15.56 7.43
C LYS A 352 -10.21 -16.44 7.37
N ARG A 353 -9.35 -16.23 6.38
CA ARG A 353 -8.15 -17.03 6.14
C ARG A 353 -6.91 -16.56 6.88
N GLY A 354 -6.90 -15.33 7.36
CA GLY A 354 -5.82 -14.76 8.16
C GLY A 354 -5.79 -15.27 9.59
N ARG A 355 -6.00 -16.55 9.79
CA ARG A 355 -5.98 -17.26 11.07
C ARG A 355 -5.07 -18.47 10.94
N LEU A 356 -4.28 -18.73 11.96
CA LEU A 356 -3.37 -19.88 11.94
C LEU A 356 -4.16 -21.18 11.71
N GLN A 357 -3.69 -21.97 10.75
CA GLN A 357 -4.30 -23.25 10.31
C GLN A 357 -5.62 -23.10 9.52
N HIS A 358 -6.01 -21.88 9.13
CA HIS A 358 -7.23 -21.60 8.35
C HIS A 358 -6.94 -20.95 7.00
N GLU A 359 -5.67 -20.90 6.58
CA GLU A 359 -5.18 -20.17 5.40
C GLU A 359 -5.85 -20.61 4.09
N HIS A 360 -6.39 -21.82 4.07
CA HIS A 360 -7.03 -22.44 2.89
C HIS A 360 -8.53 -22.71 3.07
N ASP A 361 -9.13 -22.21 4.14
CA ASP A 361 -10.56 -22.43 4.40
C ASP A 361 -11.41 -21.92 3.24
N ALA A 362 -12.47 -22.67 2.92
CA ALA A 362 -13.47 -22.20 1.98
C ALA A 362 -14.20 -20.97 2.54
N TYR A 363 -14.55 -20.05 1.66
CA TYR A 363 -15.33 -18.85 2.02
C TYR A 363 -16.48 -18.66 1.03
N PRO A 364 -17.51 -19.54 1.09
CA PRO A 364 -18.63 -19.52 0.15
C PRO A 364 -19.48 -18.24 0.23
N GLN A 365 -19.37 -17.47 1.32
CA GLN A 365 -20.03 -16.18 1.48
C GLN A 365 -19.66 -15.20 0.38
N ALA A 366 -18.40 -15.19 -0.06
CA ALA A 366 -17.97 -14.31 -1.14
C ALA A 366 -18.64 -14.68 -2.48
N ASP A 367 -18.73 -15.96 -2.78
CA ASP A 367 -19.37 -16.44 -4.01
C ASP A 367 -20.88 -16.18 -3.98
N PHE A 368 -21.52 -16.42 -2.83
CA PHE A 368 -22.92 -16.08 -2.63
C PHE A 368 -23.19 -14.57 -2.81
N LEU A 369 -22.36 -13.69 -2.26
CA LEU A 369 -22.54 -12.24 -2.40
C LEU A 369 -22.34 -11.76 -3.85
N ARG A 370 -21.41 -12.37 -4.60
CA ARG A 370 -21.27 -12.13 -6.05
C ARG A 370 -22.51 -12.58 -6.79
N ALA A 371 -22.98 -13.81 -6.57
CA ALA A 371 -24.19 -14.33 -7.19
C ALA A 371 -25.42 -13.49 -6.84
N ALA A 372 -25.53 -13.02 -5.59
CA ALA A 372 -26.59 -12.14 -5.13
C ALA A 372 -26.58 -10.78 -5.85
N HIS A 373 -25.38 -10.20 -6.03
CA HIS A 373 -25.21 -8.98 -6.82
C HIS A 373 -25.68 -9.20 -8.26
N ASP A 374 -25.19 -10.25 -8.93
CA ASP A 374 -25.46 -10.51 -10.34
C ASP A 374 -26.95 -10.78 -10.58
N ALA A 375 -27.58 -11.60 -9.73
CA ALA A 375 -29.03 -11.85 -9.78
C ALA A 375 -29.85 -10.58 -9.56
N ALA A 376 -29.47 -9.73 -8.61
CA ALA A 376 -30.15 -8.48 -8.35
C ALA A 376 -29.89 -7.42 -9.44
N ALA A 377 -28.70 -7.36 -10.02
CA ALA A 377 -28.35 -6.45 -11.10
C ALA A 377 -29.10 -6.78 -12.42
N ALA A 378 -29.40 -8.04 -12.65
CA ALA A 378 -30.21 -8.49 -13.80
C ALA A 378 -31.66 -7.98 -13.76
N VAL A 379 -32.16 -7.56 -12.59
CA VAL A 379 -33.51 -6.99 -12.45
C VAL A 379 -33.52 -5.54 -12.94
N THR A 380 -34.18 -5.32 -14.08
CA THR A 380 -34.31 -4.00 -14.72
C THR A 380 -35.67 -3.36 -14.41
N ALA A 381 -35.80 -2.07 -14.64
CA ALA A 381 -37.04 -1.33 -14.48
C ALA A 381 -38.03 -1.55 -15.63
N GLN A 382 -37.56 -1.94 -16.82
CA GLN A 382 -38.32 -2.00 -18.06
C GLN A 382 -39.65 -2.78 -17.95
N PRO A 383 -39.68 -4.00 -17.38
CA PRO A 383 -40.94 -4.77 -17.29
C PRO A 383 -42.02 -4.06 -16.45
N PHE A 384 -41.61 -3.27 -15.47
CA PHE A 384 -42.56 -2.52 -14.60
C PHE A 384 -43.09 -1.26 -15.27
N VAL A 385 -42.29 -0.60 -16.10
CA VAL A 385 -42.73 0.50 -16.95
C VAL A 385 -43.76 0.01 -17.95
N GLU A 386 -43.53 -1.13 -18.58
CA GLU A 386 -44.48 -1.77 -19.52
C GLU A 386 -45.80 -2.19 -18.86
N GLN A 387 -45.80 -2.49 -17.55
CA GLN A 387 -46.99 -2.72 -16.74
C GLN A 387 -47.70 -1.43 -16.32
N GLY A 388 -47.21 -0.25 -16.72
CA GLY A 388 -47.81 1.04 -16.44
C GLY A 388 -47.45 1.66 -15.07
N LEU A 389 -46.46 1.09 -14.33
CA LEU A 389 -45.97 1.68 -13.09
C LEU A 389 -45.22 2.99 -13.39
N GLN A 390 -45.29 3.95 -12.48
CA GLN A 390 -44.62 5.25 -12.61
C GLN A 390 -43.95 5.69 -11.31
N GLY A 391 -42.89 6.49 -11.44
CA GLY A 391 -42.24 7.16 -10.33
C GLY A 391 -41.72 6.16 -9.25
N PRO A 392 -41.94 6.44 -7.95
CA PRO A 392 -41.44 5.61 -6.85
C PRO A 392 -41.89 4.13 -6.89
N ALA A 393 -43.11 3.86 -7.47
CA ALA A 393 -43.66 2.51 -7.58
C ALA A 393 -42.76 1.57 -8.42
N ILE A 394 -42.04 2.09 -9.42
CA ILE A 394 -41.07 1.34 -10.20
C ILE A 394 -39.91 0.92 -9.29
N GLY A 395 -39.36 1.83 -8.48
CA GLY A 395 -38.29 1.57 -7.55
C GLY A 395 -38.66 0.47 -6.53
N ASP A 396 -39.86 0.53 -5.99
CA ASP A 396 -40.37 -0.45 -5.04
C ASP A 396 -40.54 -1.85 -5.70
N ALA A 397 -41.05 -1.88 -6.93
CA ALA A 397 -41.23 -3.10 -7.70
C ALA A 397 -39.86 -3.75 -8.03
N VAL A 398 -38.91 -2.97 -8.52
CA VAL A 398 -37.52 -3.42 -8.76
C VAL A 398 -36.91 -3.97 -7.48
N ARG A 399 -37.04 -3.26 -6.36
CA ARG A 399 -36.50 -3.68 -5.07
C ARG A 399 -37.10 -4.99 -4.58
N LYS A 400 -38.42 -5.17 -4.70
CA LYS A 400 -39.10 -6.44 -4.38
C LYS A 400 -38.58 -7.59 -5.25
N MET A 401 -38.46 -7.38 -6.56
CA MET A 401 -37.98 -8.39 -7.49
C MET A 401 -36.51 -8.78 -7.22
N ARG A 402 -35.65 -7.81 -6.89
CA ARG A 402 -34.27 -8.06 -6.44
C ARG A 402 -34.21 -8.95 -5.22
N ILE A 403 -35.07 -8.69 -4.22
CA ILE A 403 -35.18 -9.54 -3.02
C ILE A 403 -35.60 -10.97 -3.40
N THR A 404 -36.56 -11.11 -4.31
CA THR A 404 -37.01 -12.42 -4.83
C THR A 404 -35.88 -13.15 -5.57
N ALA A 405 -35.13 -12.44 -6.42
CA ALA A 405 -33.99 -13.00 -7.14
C ALA A 405 -32.89 -13.49 -6.18
N ILE A 406 -32.56 -12.74 -5.15
CA ILE A 406 -31.61 -13.16 -4.10
C ILE A 406 -32.15 -14.35 -3.29
N HIS A 407 -33.46 -14.38 -3.01
CA HIS A 407 -34.09 -15.49 -2.28
C HIS A 407 -34.00 -16.81 -3.01
N ALA A 408 -34.03 -16.80 -4.35
CA ALA A 408 -33.97 -17.99 -5.20
C ALA A 408 -32.57 -18.62 -5.28
N LEU A 409 -31.53 -17.96 -4.78
CA LEU A 409 -30.15 -18.46 -4.81
C LEU A 409 -29.92 -19.55 -3.77
N PRO A 410 -29.14 -20.60 -4.11
CA PRO A 410 -28.74 -21.62 -3.15
C PRO A 410 -27.83 -21.00 -2.07
N ARG A 411 -27.97 -21.50 -0.84
CA ARG A 411 -27.16 -21.12 0.33
C ARG A 411 -26.36 -22.32 0.78
N VAL A 412 -25.40 -22.70 -0.06
CA VAL A 412 -24.59 -23.92 0.16
C VAL A 412 -23.20 -23.56 0.61
#